data_c1c5123cbffcb8a62df4addccdcdd782
#
_entry.id   c1c5123cbffcb8a62df4addccdcdd782
#
_cell.length_a   1.000
_cell.length_b   1.000
_cell.length_c   1.000
_cell.angle_alpha   90.00
_cell.angle_beta   90.00
_cell.angle_gamma   90.00
#
_symmetry.space_group_name_H-M   'P 1'
#
loop_
_entity.id
_entity.type
_entity.pdbx_description
1 polymer ?
#
loop_
_entity_poly.entity_id
_entity_poly.type
_entity_poly.pdbx_seq_one_letter_code
_entity_poly.pdbx_strand_id
1 'polypeptide(L)'
;RFAVEIVQEIKKLCGKDFPVSLRYSVVSKTKGFGQGAVPGEEFVEFGRDMAESEKAIKYLEDAGYDMFNCDNGTYDAWYWAHPPVYMPPNCNIADVEHIKNFTTKPVVCAGKMEPEFAAKEIAEGRIDAMGVGRQNLVDPEWINKLLEDREEEIKPCINCHNACFNFNCSKGTPNMQPMDDALHLARCALTPPTMQHNKYKIVPTKNPKKVAIVGGGIGGMECALVLKKRGHTPVIYEKSDKLGGMYNYASAMSFKEADKKLLEWYDRELKKAGIEVHLNTEIDPINPLTRQYDEVIICTGAVPKKLPVPGFNKTITFEELLTGDKDHGDKVVFFGGGQSACEAAYELVLQGKHPIIVEYANDLIATPGTCLANASFLREMLVFKKVPIYLEHSI
;
A
#
# COMPACT_ATOMS: atom_id res chain seq x y z
N ARG A 1 -33.23 8.81 1.90
CA ARG A 1 -34.33 7.87 1.77
C ARG A 1 -33.81 6.43 1.82
N PHE A 2 -32.96 5.99 0.86
CA PHE A 2 -32.50 4.60 0.74
C PHE A 2 -31.84 4.07 2.04
N ALA A 3 -30.86 4.76 2.61
CA ALA A 3 -30.19 4.36 3.85
C ALA A 3 -31.16 4.28 5.05
N VAL A 4 -32.14 5.19 5.11
CA VAL A 4 -33.17 5.20 6.16
C VAL A 4 -34.09 3.97 6.05
N GLU A 5 -34.57 3.65 4.85
CA GLU A 5 -35.42 2.48 4.62
C GLU A 5 -34.71 1.18 4.99
N ILE A 6 -33.38 1.08 4.71
CA ILE A 6 -32.58 -0.08 5.07
C ILE A 6 -32.50 -0.26 6.58
N VAL A 7 -32.10 0.77 7.35
CA VAL A 7 -31.96 0.61 8.80
C VAL A 7 -33.32 0.34 9.46
N GLN A 8 -34.38 1.00 9.01
CA GLN A 8 -35.72 0.78 9.55
C GLN A 8 -36.21 -0.66 9.29
N GLU A 9 -35.97 -1.22 8.11
CA GLU A 9 -36.35 -2.60 7.81
C GLU A 9 -35.49 -3.60 8.61
N ILE A 10 -34.17 -3.34 8.78
CA ILE A 10 -33.33 -4.16 9.67
C ILE A 10 -33.86 -4.15 11.10
N LYS A 11 -34.16 -2.97 11.66
CA LYS A 11 -34.70 -2.84 13.02
C LYS A 11 -36.05 -3.54 13.17
N LYS A 12 -36.89 -3.49 12.17
CA LYS A 12 -38.17 -4.19 12.14
C LYS A 12 -38.02 -5.71 12.13
N LEU A 13 -37.11 -6.24 11.32
CA LEU A 13 -36.90 -7.70 11.16
C LEU A 13 -36.09 -8.33 12.28
N CYS A 14 -35.04 -7.62 12.75
CA CYS A 14 -34.09 -8.16 13.72
C CYS A 14 -34.33 -7.66 15.16
N GLY A 15 -35.25 -6.72 15.36
CA GLY A 15 -35.53 -6.07 16.65
C GLY A 15 -34.86 -4.70 16.75
N LYS A 16 -35.49 -3.82 17.54
CA LYS A 16 -35.03 -2.43 17.70
C LYS A 16 -33.62 -2.30 18.30
N ASP A 17 -33.20 -3.28 19.09
CA ASP A 17 -31.91 -3.29 19.80
C ASP A 17 -30.79 -3.97 18.98
N PHE A 18 -31.10 -4.47 17.76
CA PHE A 18 -30.10 -5.03 16.86
C PHE A 18 -29.15 -3.93 16.37
N PRO A 19 -27.82 -4.00 16.63
CA PRO A 19 -26.90 -2.92 16.29
C PRO A 19 -26.68 -2.80 14.78
N VAL A 20 -26.78 -1.58 14.26
CA VAL A 20 -26.56 -1.30 12.82
C VAL A 20 -25.53 -0.19 12.69
N SER A 21 -24.38 -0.53 12.08
CA SER A 21 -23.33 0.41 11.74
C SER A 21 -23.44 0.87 10.30
N LEU A 22 -23.16 2.14 10.04
CA LEU A 22 -23.09 2.69 8.70
C LEU A 22 -21.63 3.04 8.33
N ARG A 23 -21.16 2.59 7.16
CA ARG A 23 -19.99 3.18 6.55
C ARG A 23 -20.35 4.54 5.99
N TYR A 24 -19.72 5.58 6.51
CA TYR A 24 -20.09 6.97 6.27
C TYR A 24 -18.90 7.77 5.74
N SER A 25 -18.99 8.22 4.49
CA SER A 25 -18.04 9.20 3.96
C SER A 25 -18.44 10.58 4.42
N VAL A 26 -17.58 11.24 5.20
CA VAL A 26 -17.87 12.55 5.80
C VAL A 26 -17.89 13.62 4.71
N VAL A 27 -16.81 13.75 3.94
CA VAL A 27 -16.69 14.69 2.82
C VAL A 27 -16.33 13.92 1.56
N SER A 28 -16.98 14.22 0.44
CA SER A 28 -16.73 13.51 -0.82
C SER A 28 -15.34 13.75 -1.40
N LYS A 29 -14.72 14.89 -1.11
CA LYS A 29 -13.41 15.31 -1.62
C LYS A 29 -13.34 15.31 -3.15
N THR A 30 -14.45 15.61 -3.80
CA THR A 30 -14.65 15.54 -5.26
C THR A 30 -14.80 16.94 -5.84
N LYS A 31 -13.95 17.31 -6.78
CA LYS A 31 -14.00 18.59 -7.50
C LYS A 31 -14.64 18.51 -8.89
N GLY A 32 -15.01 17.30 -9.32
CA GLY A 32 -15.67 17.02 -10.58
C GLY A 32 -15.77 15.52 -10.82
N PHE A 33 -16.43 15.13 -11.92
CA PHE A 33 -16.56 13.73 -12.31
C PHE A 33 -15.18 13.11 -12.61
N GLY A 34 -14.84 12.03 -11.92
CA GLY A 34 -13.55 11.37 -12.03
C GLY A 34 -12.37 12.17 -11.48
N GLN A 35 -12.62 13.22 -10.70
CA GLN A 35 -11.58 14.12 -10.19
C GLN A 35 -11.75 14.34 -8.67
N GLY A 36 -10.77 13.90 -7.92
CA GLY A 36 -10.67 14.16 -6.49
C GLY A 36 -9.80 15.37 -6.17
N ALA A 37 -9.96 15.96 -5.00
CA ALA A 37 -9.07 16.99 -4.49
C ALA A 37 -7.93 16.36 -3.68
N VAL A 38 -6.68 16.69 -3.97
CA VAL A 38 -5.52 16.18 -3.24
C VAL A 38 -5.33 16.93 -1.91
N PRO A 39 -4.60 16.35 -0.94
CA PRO A 39 -4.31 17.04 0.31
C PRO A 39 -3.67 18.41 0.10
N GLY A 40 -4.24 19.44 0.74
CA GLY A 40 -3.77 20.84 0.64
C GLY A 40 -4.28 21.61 -0.58
N GLU A 41 -5.11 21.02 -1.43
CA GLU A 41 -5.76 21.70 -2.56
C GLU A 41 -7.01 22.44 -2.07
N GLU A 42 -7.13 23.75 -2.42
CA GLU A 42 -8.37 24.48 -2.27
C GLU A 42 -9.28 24.18 -3.47
N PHE A 43 -10.50 23.77 -3.21
CA PHE A 43 -11.45 23.38 -4.25
C PHE A 43 -12.90 23.67 -3.84
N VAL A 44 -13.78 23.68 -4.81
CA VAL A 44 -15.23 23.70 -4.58
C VAL A 44 -15.72 22.25 -4.57
N GLU A 45 -16.32 21.82 -3.46
CA GLU A 45 -16.85 20.46 -3.32
C GLU A 45 -18.04 20.26 -4.26
N PHE A 46 -17.94 19.26 -5.13
CA PHE A 46 -19.00 18.89 -6.06
C PHE A 46 -19.96 17.85 -5.49
N GLY A 47 -19.49 17.05 -4.54
CA GLY A 47 -20.27 16.05 -3.83
C GLY A 47 -20.82 16.58 -2.50
N ARG A 48 -20.79 15.71 -1.48
CA ARG A 48 -21.20 16.09 -0.12
C ARG A 48 -20.11 16.91 0.54
N ASP A 49 -20.45 18.10 0.95
CA ASP A 49 -19.62 18.96 1.80
C ASP A 49 -19.85 18.69 3.30
N MET A 50 -19.11 19.39 4.15
CA MET A 50 -19.23 19.24 5.60
C MET A 50 -20.60 19.72 6.12
N ALA A 51 -21.12 20.81 5.59
CA ALA A 51 -22.41 21.37 6.05
C ALA A 51 -23.61 20.45 5.73
N GLU A 52 -23.57 19.75 4.61
CA GLU A 52 -24.52 18.68 4.30
C GLU A 52 -24.31 17.47 5.22
N SER A 53 -23.05 17.09 5.45
CA SER A 53 -22.68 15.94 6.27
C SER A 53 -23.18 16.08 7.72
N GLU A 54 -23.04 17.26 8.31
CA GLU A 54 -23.55 17.59 9.66
C GLU A 54 -25.05 17.32 9.80
N LYS A 55 -25.83 17.69 8.80
CA LYS A 55 -27.27 17.42 8.76
C LYS A 55 -27.58 15.95 8.51
N ALA A 56 -26.83 15.34 7.60
CA ALA A 56 -27.04 13.96 7.19
C ALA A 56 -26.75 12.95 8.30
N ILE A 57 -25.69 13.15 9.09
CA ILE A 57 -25.34 12.21 10.16
C ILE A 57 -26.42 12.22 11.26
N LYS A 58 -26.93 13.39 11.62
CA LYS A 58 -28.01 13.54 12.58
C LYS A 58 -29.31 12.87 12.10
N TYR A 59 -29.66 13.09 10.84
CA TYR A 59 -30.83 12.46 10.22
C TYR A 59 -30.72 10.93 10.17
N LEU A 60 -29.52 10.40 9.95
CA LEU A 60 -29.26 8.96 9.93
C LEU A 60 -29.26 8.34 11.34
N GLU A 61 -28.77 9.06 12.35
CA GLU A 61 -28.91 8.68 13.75
C GLU A 61 -30.36 8.56 14.14
N ASP A 62 -31.17 9.58 13.83
CA ASP A 62 -32.62 9.60 14.12
C ASP A 62 -33.37 8.48 13.41
N ALA A 63 -32.86 8.03 12.24
CA ALA A 63 -33.40 6.90 11.49
C ALA A 63 -33.12 5.53 12.13
N GLY A 64 -32.13 5.42 13.05
CA GLY A 64 -31.85 4.21 13.82
C GLY A 64 -30.48 3.61 13.64
N TYR A 65 -29.50 4.29 13.02
CA TYR A 65 -28.11 3.85 13.04
C TYR A 65 -27.49 4.00 14.43
N ASP A 66 -26.70 3.00 14.85
CA ASP A 66 -26.12 2.92 16.18
C ASP A 66 -24.64 3.28 16.21
N MET A 67 -23.96 3.31 15.07
CA MET A 67 -22.53 3.64 14.95
C MET A 67 -22.20 4.12 13.53
N PHE A 68 -21.26 5.05 13.43
CA PHE A 68 -20.75 5.56 12.16
C PHE A 68 -19.27 5.20 11.98
N ASN A 69 -18.98 4.39 10.96
CA ASN A 69 -17.62 4.08 10.54
C ASN A 69 -17.21 5.07 9.44
N CYS A 70 -16.49 6.12 9.84
CA CYS A 70 -16.25 7.32 9.07
C CYS A 70 -14.92 7.30 8.31
N ASP A 71 -14.94 7.82 7.10
CA ASP A 71 -13.78 8.21 6.28
C ASP A 71 -14.16 9.38 5.38
N ASN A 72 -13.34 9.66 4.38
CA ASN A 72 -13.62 10.61 3.31
C ASN A 72 -13.55 9.95 1.94
N GLY A 73 -13.99 10.69 0.93
CA GLY A 73 -13.84 10.31 -0.46
C GLY A 73 -15.00 9.52 -1.03
N THR A 74 -14.97 9.43 -2.34
CA THR A 74 -15.88 8.65 -3.19
C THR A 74 -15.06 7.85 -4.20
N TYR A 75 -15.69 7.24 -5.19
CA TYR A 75 -14.96 6.62 -6.31
C TYR A 75 -14.17 7.63 -7.14
N ASP A 76 -14.62 8.90 -7.20
CA ASP A 76 -13.91 9.97 -7.90
C ASP A 76 -12.66 10.45 -7.13
N ALA A 77 -12.72 10.35 -5.81
CA ALA A 77 -11.63 10.69 -4.89
C ALA A 77 -11.18 9.46 -4.07
N TRP A 78 -10.98 8.34 -4.73
CA TRP A 78 -10.80 7.03 -4.10
C TRP A 78 -9.59 6.93 -3.17
N TYR A 79 -8.56 7.73 -3.41
CA TYR A 79 -7.37 7.79 -2.54
C TYR A 79 -7.64 8.40 -1.15
N TRP A 80 -8.80 9.03 -0.90
CA TRP A 80 -9.25 9.38 0.44
C TRP A 80 -9.94 8.21 1.15
N ALA A 81 -10.82 7.50 0.44
CA ALA A 81 -11.52 6.33 0.98
C ALA A 81 -10.57 5.14 1.21
N HIS A 82 -9.56 5.00 0.36
CA HIS A 82 -8.53 3.95 0.42
C HIS A 82 -7.14 4.56 0.25
N PRO A 83 -6.59 5.19 1.31
CA PRO A 83 -5.35 5.95 1.21
C PRO A 83 -4.16 5.09 0.74
N PRO A 84 -3.53 5.42 -0.41
CA PRO A 84 -2.29 4.79 -0.86
C PRO A 84 -1.08 5.24 -0.02
N VAL A 85 0.10 4.72 -0.35
CA VAL A 85 1.35 5.05 0.34
C VAL A 85 1.63 6.56 0.35
N TYR A 86 1.24 7.27 -0.69
CA TYR A 86 1.47 8.72 -0.88
C TYR A 86 0.62 9.61 0.04
N MET A 87 -0.52 9.12 0.50
CA MET A 87 -1.38 9.87 1.41
C MET A 87 -0.75 9.94 2.80
N PRO A 88 -0.86 11.07 3.51
CA PRO A 88 -0.36 11.15 4.87
C PRO A 88 -1.05 10.14 5.79
N PRO A 89 -0.40 9.69 6.87
CA PRO A 89 -1.07 8.93 7.89
C PRO A 89 -2.19 9.76 8.52
N ASN A 90 -3.21 9.09 9.05
CA ASN A 90 -4.34 9.70 9.75
C ASN A 90 -5.12 10.74 8.91
N CYS A 91 -5.10 10.62 7.57
CA CYS A 91 -5.53 11.66 6.63
C CYS A 91 -7.01 12.09 6.77
N ASN A 92 -7.85 11.27 7.39
CA ASN A 92 -9.28 11.55 7.55
C ASN A 92 -9.65 12.14 8.92
N ILE A 93 -8.69 12.22 9.85
CA ILE A 93 -8.99 12.53 11.26
C ILE A 93 -9.70 13.87 11.45
N ALA A 94 -9.25 14.94 10.80
CA ALA A 94 -9.81 16.27 11.01
C ALA A 94 -11.31 16.36 10.67
N ASP A 95 -11.71 15.75 9.55
CA ASP A 95 -13.13 15.75 9.16
C ASP A 95 -13.97 14.82 10.06
N VAL A 96 -13.38 13.68 10.49
CA VAL A 96 -14.07 12.72 11.36
C VAL A 96 -14.22 13.26 12.79
N GLU A 97 -13.21 13.92 13.31
CA GLU A 97 -13.28 14.62 14.60
C GLU A 97 -14.35 15.72 14.59
N HIS A 98 -14.41 16.50 13.51
CA HIS A 98 -15.44 17.52 13.34
C HIS A 98 -16.85 16.92 13.36
N ILE A 99 -17.10 15.89 12.54
CA ILE A 99 -18.43 15.29 12.39
C ILE A 99 -18.91 14.58 13.65
N LYS A 100 -18.02 14.13 14.53
CA LYS A 100 -18.36 13.54 15.82
C LYS A 100 -19.18 14.48 16.70
N ASN A 101 -19.00 15.78 16.57
CA ASN A 101 -19.76 16.77 17.34
C ASN A 101 -21.26 16.85 16.96
N PHE A 102 -21.65 16.19 15.87
CA PHE A 102 -23.01 16.22 15.32
C PHE A 102 -23.79 14.92 15.52
N THR A 103 -23.23 13.96 16.26
CA THR A 103 -23.88 12.68 16.59
C THR A 103 -23.61 12.29 18.05
N THR A 104 -24.55 11.59 18.67
CA THR A 104 -24.37 10.97 19.99
C THR A 104 -23.85 9.53 19.89
N LYS A 105 -23.81 8.98 18.68
CA LYS A 105 -23.39 7.59 18.42
C LYS A 105 -21.88 7.47 18.34
N PRO A 106 -21.33 6.29 18.63
CA PRO A 106 -19.92 6.04 18.44
C PRO A 106 -19.45 6.30 17.01
N VAL A 107 -18.30 6.98 16.89
CA VAL A 107 -17.67 7.32 15.64
C VAL A 107 -16.32 6.61 15.52
N VAL A 108 -16.18 5.79 14.50
CA VAL A 108 -14.95 5.10 14.15
C VAL A 108 -14.24 5.87 13.05
N CYS A 109 -12.97 6.22 13.20
CA CYS A 109 -12.17 6.85 12.15
C CYS A 109 -11.36 5.80 11.38
N ALA A 110 -11.48 5.81 10.06
CA ALA A 110 -10.71 4.95 9.18
C ALA A 110 -9.92 5.76 8.13
N GLY A 111 -8.79 5.23 7.68
CA GLY A 111 -7.95 5.85 6.63
C GLY A 111 -6.49 6.00 7.05
N LYS A 112 -5.70 4.94 6.87
CA LYS A 112 -4.25 4.91 7.17
C LYS A 112 -3.94 5.38 8.61
N MET A 113 -4.80 4.97 9.56
CA MET A 113 -4.64 5.31 10.98
C MET A 113 -3.45 4.59 11.59
N GLU A 114 -2.70 5.30 12.41
CA GLU A 114 -1.62 4.76 13.23
C GLU A 114 -2.13 4.44 14.63
N PRO A 115 -1.82 3.25 15.21
CA PRO A 115 -2.40 2.82 16.48
C PRO A 115 -2.13 3.77 17.66
N GLU A 116 -0.88 4.22 17.83
CA GLU A 116 -0.51 5.15 18.91
C GLU A 116 -1.25 6.49 18.80
N PHE A 117 -1.31 7.04 17.58
CA PHE A 117 -2.06 8.25 17.32
C PHE A 117 -3.55 8.06 17.63
N ALA A 118 -4.14 6.96 17.15
CA ALA A 118 -5.54 6.65 17.38
C ALA A 118 -5.86 6.47 18.88
N ALA A 119 -4.96 5.80 19.63
CA ALA A 119 -5.12 5.64 21.08
C ALA A 119 -5.21 6.99 21.81
N LYS A 120 -4.37 7.96 21.41
CA LYS A 120 -4.43 9.33 21.93
C LYS A 120 -5.76 10.02 21.59
N GLU A 121 -6.19 9.95 20.33
CA GLU A 121 -7.43 10.56 19.86
C GLU A 121 -8.67 9.99 20.58
N ILE A 122 -8.65 8.68 20.87
CA ILE A 122 -9.70 8.00 21.64
C ILE A 122 -9.66 8.45 23.10
N ALA A 123 -8.48 8.50 23.73
CA ALA A 123 -8.34 8.92 25.12
C ALA A 123 -8.80 10.37 25.34
N GLU A 124 -8.62 11.23 24.35
CA GLU A 124 -9.06 12.62 24.35
C GLU A 124 -10.53 12.79 23.92
N GLY A 125 -11.22 11.70 23.57
CA GLY A 125 -12.65 11.70 23.19
C GLY A 125 -12.94 12.29 21.81
N ARG A 126 -11.92 12.44 20.93
CA ARG A 126 -12.10 12.99 19.59
C ARG A 126 -12.67 11.99 18.60
N ILE A 127 -12.42 10.70 18.81
CA ILE A 127 -13.07 9.57 18.14
C ILE A 127 -13.34 8.48 19.16
N ASP A 128 -14.15 7.48 18.83
CA ASP A 128 -14.45 6.37 19.76
C ASP A 128 -13.69 5.11 19.44
N ALA A 129 -13.27 4.93 18.18
CA ALA A 129 -12.49 3.77 17.76
C ALA A 129 -11.70 4.03 16.46
N MET A 130 -10.71 3.20 16.23
CA MET A 130 -9.92 3.15 14.99
C MET A 130 -10.45 2.06 14.07
N GLY A 131 -10.71 2.42 12.81
CA GLY A 131 -11.07 1.48 11.75
C GLY A 131 -9.84 0.94 11.02
N VAL A 132 -9.62 -0.38 11.04
CA VAL A 132 -8.48 -1.05 10.43
C VAL A 132 -8.92 -2.09 9.42
N GLY A 133 -8.44 -1.98 8.19
CA GLY A 133 -8.72 -2.93 7.11
C GLY A 133 -7.48 -3.68 6.67
N ARG A 134 -6.62 -3.03 5.91
CA ARG A 134 -5.49 -3.66 5.20
C ARG A 134 -4.43 -4.29 6.11
N GLN A 135 -4.21 -3.74 7.31
CA GLN A 135 -3.29 -4.32 8.28
C GLN A 135 -3.73 -5.74 8.69
N ASN A 136 -5.04 -5.97 8.83
CA ASN A 136 -5.59 -7.31 9.10
C ASN A 136 -5.32 -8.32 7.96
N LEU A 137 -5.16 -7.81 6.71
CA LEU A 137 -4.84 -8.68 5.57
C LEU A 137 -3.36 -9.06 5.52
N VAL A 138 -2.49 -8.18 6.02
CA VAL A 138 -1.03 -8.42 6.05
C VAL A 138 -0.67 -9.30 7.23
N ASP A 139 -1.16 -8.97 8.40
CA ASP A 139 -0.86 -9.65 9.65
C ASP A 139 -2.13 -9.78 10.49
N PRO A 140 -2.84 -10.89 10.40
CA PRO A 140 -4.08 -11.10 11.17
C PRO A 140 -3.85 -11.16 12.68
N GLU A 141 -2.61 -11.42 13.13
CA GLU A 141 -2.23 -11.50 14.55
C GLU A 141 -1.78 -10.15 15.14
N TRP A 142 -1.82 -9.07 14.36
CA TRP A 142 -1.24 -7.79 14.77
C TRP A 142 -1.82 -7.24 16.10
N ILE A 143 -3.12 -7.44 16.35
CA ILE A 143 -3.75 -7.01 17.61
C ILE A 143 -3.23 -7.83 18.78
N ASN A 144 -3.11 -9.16 18.62
CA ASN A 144 -2.55 -10.03 19.65
C ASN A 144 -1.10 -9.65 19.97
N LYS A 145 -0.32 -9.32 18.94
CA LYS A 145 1.06 -8.86 19.11
C LYS A 145 1.13 -7.53 19.87
N LEU A 146 0.24 -6.58 19.61
CA LEU A 146 0.13 -5.33 20.38
C LEU A 146 -0.21 -5.59 21.85
N LEU A 147 -1.18 -6.48 22.11
CA LEU A 147 -1.60 -6.83 23.48
C LEU A 147 -0.53 -7.57 24.29
N GLU A 148 0.44 -8.17 23.61
CA GLU A 148 1.54 -8.93 24.17
C GLU A 148 2.88 -8.18 24.14
N ASP A 149 2.87 -6.86 23.89
CA ASP A 149 4.07 -6.00 23.79
C ASP A 149 5.11 -6.53 22.78
N ARG A 150 4.62 -7.03 21.61
CA ARG A 150 5.43 -7.57 20.49
C ARG A 150 5.24 -6.77 19.20
N GLU A 151 5.22 -5.47 19.30
CA GLU A 151 4.95 -4.57 18.16
C GLU A 151 5.96 -4.74 17.03
N GLU A 152 7.24 -4.98 17.37
CA GLU A 152 8.29 -5.18 16.39
C GLU A 152 8.12 -6.44 15.53
N GLU A 153 7.26 -7.38 15.95
CA GLU A 153 6.92 -8.59 15.19
C GLU A 153 5.78 -8.33 14.17
N ILE A 154 5.12 -7.18 14.23
CA ILE A 154 4.02 -6.88 13.32
C ILE A 154 4.57 -6.63 11.91
N LYS A 155 4.11 -7.43 10.94
CA LYS A 155 4.40 -7.21 9.53
C LYS A 155 3.61 -6.00 9.04
N PRO A 156 4.25 -4.90 8.60
CA PRO A 156 3.54 -3.68 8.28
C PRO A 156 2.81 -3.75 6.95
N CYS A 157 1.63 -3.12 6.88
CA CYS A 157 0.97 -2.84 5.60
C CYS A 157 1.67 -1.66 4.90
N ILE A 158 2.18 -1.87 3.70
CA ILE A 158 2.86 -0.83 2.90
C ILE A 158 1.92 0.02 2.04
N ASN A 159 0.63 -0.13 2.17
CA ASN A 159 -0.40 0.63 1.43
C ASN A 159 -0.22 0.62 -0.11
N CYS A 160 0.30 -0.48 -0.65
CA CYS A 160 0.59 -0.64 -2.09
C CYS A 160 -0.64 -0.87 -2.96
N HIS A 161 -1.73 -1.38 -2.41
CA HIS A 161 -2.95 -1.80 -3.10
C HIS A 161 -2.77 -2.90 -4.18
N ASN A 162 -1.60 -3.50 -4.30
CA ASN A 162 -1.30 -4.42 -5.40
C ASN A 162 -2.17 -5.67 -5.44
N ALA A 163 -2.57 -6.21 -4.30
CA ALA A 163 -3.39 -7.41 -4.26
C ALA A 163 -4.74 -7.22 -3.58
N CYS A 164 -4.85 -6.37 -2.56
CA CYS A 164 -6.12 -6.17 -1.86
C CYS A 164 -7.18 -5.46 -2.72
N PHE A 165 -6.77 -4.55 -3.60
CA PHE A 165 -7.66 -3.86 -4.54
C PHE A 165 -7.44 -4.26 -5.99
N ASN A 166 -6.22 -4.61 -6.38
CA ASN A 166 -5.88 -4.87 -7.77
C ASN A 166 -6.44 -6.18 -8.31
N PHE A 167 -6.63 -7.19 -7.46
CA PHE A 167 -7.23 -8.47 -7.86
C PHE A 167 -8.74 -8.53 -7.64
N ASN A 168 -9.35 -7.45 -7.18
CA ASN A 168 -10.78 -7.45 -7.01
C ASN A 168 -11.48 -7.00 -8.31
N CYS A 169 -12.71 -7.47 -8.53
CA CYS A 169 -13.47 -7.28 -9.77
C CYS A 169 -13.92 -5.83 -10.03
N SER A 170 -13.75 -4.91 -9.10
CA SER A 170 -14.25 -3.53 -9.23
C SER A 170 -13.44 -2.65 -10.18
N LYS A 171 -12.40 -3.17 -10.84
CA LYS A 171 -11.44 -2.36 -11.59
C LYS A 171 -11.57 -2.34 -13.08
N GLY A 172 -12.58 -2.99 -13.62
CA GLY A 172 -12.73 -3.12 -15.06
C GLY A 172 -11.64 -3.95 -15.73
N THR A 173 -10.59 -4.37 -15.01
CA THR A 173 -9.61 -5.33 -15.52
C THR A 173 -10.09 -6.72 -15.19
N PRO A 174 -10.26 -7.62 -16.17
CA PRO A 174 -10.66 -8.98 -15.90
C PRO A 174 -9.70 -9.62 -14.91
N ASN A 175 -10.23 -10.18 -13.84
CA ASN A 175 -9.44 -11.01 -12.96
C ASN A 175 -9.09 -12.29 -13.72
N MET A 176 -7.83 -12.47 -14.07
CA MET A 176 -7.33 -13.62 -14.84
C MET A 176 -7.18 -14.88 -13.96
N GLN A 177 -7.54 -14.83 -12.69
CA GLN A 177 -7.50 -15.99 -11.82
C GLN A 177 -8.69 -16.93 -12.09
N PRO A 178 -8.50 -18.26 -12.00
CA PRO A 178 -9.60 -19.21 -12.08
C PRO A 178 -10.68 -18.93 -11.03
N MET A 179 -11.93 -19.13 -11.38
CA MET A 179 -13.09 -18.89 -10.50
C MET A 179 -13.05 -19.71 -9.20
N ASP A 180 -12.45 -20.89 -9.25
CA ASP A 180 -12.25 -21.79 -8.11
C ASP A 180 -11.23 -21.27 -7.08
N ASP A 181 -10.32 -20.40 -7.51
CA ASP A 181 -9.27 -19.87 -6.65
C ASP A 181 -9.66 -18.60 -5.92
N ALA A 182 -10.68 -17.90 -6.37
CA ALA A 182 -10.75 -16.54 -5.94
C ALA A 182 -12.08 -16.08 -5.41
N LEU A 183 -13.16 -16.52 -5.92
CA LEU A 183 -14.40 -15.77 -5.71
C LEU A 183 -14.15 -14.24 -5.74
N HIS A 184 -13.10 -13.81 -6.46
CA HIS A 184 -12.59 -12.42 -6.52
C HIS A 184 -12.33 -11.77 -5.14
N LEU A 185 -11.91 -12.56 -4.15
CA LEU A 185 -11.60 -12.09 -2.80
C LEU A 185 -10.32 -11.27 -2.77
N ALA A 186 -10.24 -10.34 -1.84
CA ALA A 186 -9.03 -9.58 -1.57
C ALA A 186 -7.84 -10.51 -1.26
N ARG A 187 -6.65 -10.10 -1.68
CA ARG A 187 -5.37 -10.76 -1.43
C ARG A 187 -4.41 -9.78 -0.76
N CYS A 188 -3.28 -10.27 -0.31
CA CYS A 188 -2.18 -9.41 0.10
C CYS A 188 -0.92 -9.77 -0.69
N ALA A 189 -0.22 -8.75 -1.20
CA ALA A 189 1.04 -8.95 -1.92
C ALA A 189 2.17 -9.43 -0.98
N LEU A 190 2.07 -9.11 0.31
CA LEU A 190 3.07 -9.46 1.32
C LEU A 190 2.74 -10.76 2.06
N THR A 191 1.49 -11.21 1.98
CA THR A 191 1.03 -12.38 2.74
C THR A 191 0.15 -13.26 1.85
N PRO A 192 0.76 -14.13 1.03
CA PRO A 192 0.05 -14.98 0.08
C PRO A 192 -1.09 -15.83 0.67
N PRO A 193 -1.03 -16.32 1.93
CA PRO A 193 -2.13 -17.04 2.54
C PRO A 193 -3.42 -16.26 2.73
N THR A 194 -3.39 -14.93 2.69
CA THR A 194 -4.59 -14.08 2.86
C THR A 194 -5.71 -14.52 1.92
N MET A 195 -6.86 -14.89 2.49
CA MET A 195 -8.03 -15.44 1.79
C MET A 195 -7.75 -16.72 0.98
N GLN A 196 -6.58 -17.34 1.19
CA GLN A 196 -6.14 -18.58 0.50
C GLN A 196 -5.47 -19.58 1.45
N HIS A 197 -5.90 -19.60 2.73
CA HIS A 197 -5.24 -20.37 3.84
C HIS A 197 -5.12 -21.86 3.53
N ASN A 198 -6.12 -22.50 2.88
CA ASN A 198 -6.04 -23.92 2.56
C ASN A 198 -4.99 -24.22 1.48
N LYS A 199 -4.87 -23.32 0.48
CA LYS A 199 -3.91 -23.46 -0.64
C LYS A 199 -2.46 -23.22 -0.20
N TYR A 200 -2.25 -22.19 0.62
CA TYR A 200 -0.90 -21.75 1.03
C TYR A 200 -0.58 -22.08 2.48
N LYS A 201 -1.24 -23.10 3.05
CA LYS A 201 -0.94 -23.59 4.39
C LYS A 201 0.52 -24.05 4.46
N ILE A 202 1.27 -23.45 5.37
CA ILE A 202 2.65 -23.88 5.63
C ILE A 202 2.58 -25.16 6.46
N VAL A 203 3.06 -26.26 5.85
CA VAL A 203 3.10 -27.59 6.52
C VAL A 203 4.55 -28.01 6.68
N PRO A 204 4.97 -28.45 7.89
CA PRO A 204 6.30 -28.98 8.11
C PRO A 204 6.63 -30.13 7.16
N THR A 205 7.85 -30.13 6.64
CA THR A 205 8.34 -31.21 5.77
C THR A 205 8.74 -32.46 6.58
N LYS A 206 8.56 -33.63 5.97
CA LYS A 206 9.10 -34.88 6.49
C LYS A 206 10.57 -35.12 6.06
N ASN A 207 11.03 -34.39 5.05
CA ASN A 207 12.37 -34.52 4.47
C ASN A 207 13.07 -33.14 4.50
N PRO A 208 13.67 -32.74 5.64
CA PRO A 208 14.45 -31.50 5.73
C PRO A 208 15.57 -31.48 4.70
N LYS A 209 15.77 -30.30 4.08
CA LYS A 209 16.82 -30.06 3.10
C LYS A 209 17.65 -28.87 3.49
N LYS A 210 18.92 -28.85 3.13
CA LYS A 210 19.78 -27.67 3.12
C LYS A 210 19.61 -26.97 1.79
N VAL A 211 19.14 -25.69 1.81
CA VAL A 211 18.74 -24.96 0.60
C VAL A 211 19.54 -23.68 0.48
N ALA A 212 20.25 -23.52 -0.65
CA ALA A 212 20.89 -22.24 -0.98
C ALA A 212 19.86 -21.34 -1.67
N ILE A 213 19.80 -20.08 -1.23
CA ILE A 213 18.99 -19.02 -1.85
C ILE A 213 19.96 -17.99 -2.41
N VAL A 214 19.97 -17.85 -3.73
CA VAL A 214 20.84 -16.89 -4.44
C VAL A 214 20.06 -15.61 -4.69
N GLY A 215 20.39 -14.55 -3.94
CA GLY A 215 19.74 -13.25 -3.94
C GLY A 215 18.95 -12.97 -2.65
N GLY A 216 19.31 -11.91 -1.96
CA GLY A 216 18.76 -11.46 -0.68
C GLY A 216 17.70 -10.35 -0.82
N GLY A 217 17.05 -10.25 -1.98
CA GLY A 217 15.88 -9.36 -2.16
C GLY A 217 14.64 -9.87 -1.42
N ILE A 218 13.50 -9.17 -1.53
CA ILE A 218 12.24 -9.54 -0.86
C ILE A 218 11.85 -10.99 -1.14
N GLY A 219 11.98 -11.45 -2.41
CA GLY A 219 11.67 -12.83 -2.78
C GLY A 219 12.54 -13.86 -2.06
N GLY A 220 13.85 -13.60 -1.94
CA GLY A 220 14.78 -14.48 -1.23
C GLY A 220 14.57 -14.51 0.27
N MET A 221 14.31 -13.34 0.88
CA MET A 221 14.02 -13.22 2.31
C MET A 221 12.73 -13.94 2.70
N GLU A 222 11.64 -13.73 1.96
CA GLU A 222 10.37 -14.43 2.20
C GLU A 222 10.52 -15.94 1.98
N CYS A 223 11.22 -16.35 0.91
CA CYS A 223 11.52 -17.75 0.64
C CYS A 223 12.25 -18.41 1.82
N ALA A 224 13.27 -17.75 2.37
CA ALA A 224 14.02 -18.26 3.51
C ALA A 224 13.15 -18.46 4.75
N LEU A 225 12.30 -17.47 5.07
CA LEU A 225 11.38 -17.55 6.22
C LEU A 225 10.38 -18.71 6.04
N VAL A 226 9.81 -18.87 4.85
CA VAL A 226 8.88 -19.96 4.55
C VAL A 226 9.57 -21.33 4.62
N LEU A 227 10.76 -21.47 4.05
CA LEU A 227 11.54 -22.70 4.13
C LEU A 227 11.87 -23.08 5.58
N LYS A 228 12.28 -22.10 6.39
CA LYS A 228 12.55 -22.30 7.81
C LYS A 228 11.31 -22.78 8.56
N LYS A 229 10.15 -22.14 8.37
CA LYS A 229 8.86 -22.55 8.94
C LYS A 229 8.45 -23.96 8.51
N ARG A 230 8.86 -24.39 7.33
CA ARG A 230 8.64 -25.77 6.85
C ARG A 230 9.64 -26.79 7.39
N GLY A 231 10.67 -26.36 8.13
CA GLY A 231 11.68 -27.24 8.71
C GLY A 231 12.90 -27.51 7.84
N HIS A 232 13.10 -26.74 6.77
CA HIS A 232 14.32 -26.76 5.98
C HIS A 232 15.41 -25.88 6.61
N THR A 233 16.65 -26.00 6.12
CA THR A 233 17.79 -25.16 6.51
C THR A 233 18.17 -24.24 5.35
N PRO A 234 17.56 -23.06 5.20
CA PRO A 234 17.91 -22.09 4.18
C PRO A 234 19.18 -21.32 4.55
N VAL A 235 19.96 -20.97 3.52
CA VAL A 235 21.11 -20.06 3.60
C VAL A 235 20.99 -19.05 2.46
N ILE A 236 21.07 -17.76 2.77
CA ILE A 236 20.97 -16.68 1.78
C ILE A 236 22.39 -16.24 1.36
N TYR A 237 22.61 -16.12 0.05
CA TYR A 237 23.77 -15.50 -0.54
C TYR A 237 23.36 -14.23 -1.29
N GLU A 238 23.92 -13.11 -0.88
CA GLU A 238 23.64 -11.79 -1.46
C GLU A 238 24.94 -11.13 -1.92
N LYS A 239 24.98 -10.65 -3.16
CA LYS A 239 26.17 -10.03 -3.75
C LYS A 239 26.49 -8.65 -3.18
N SER A 240 25.46 -7.93 -2.72
CA SER A 240 25.62 -6.61 -2.11
C SER A 240 25.95 -6.68 -0.61
N ASP A 241 26.26 -5.54 -0.03
CA ASP A 241 26.57 -5.38 1.37
C ASP A 241 25.35 -5.38 2.30
N LYS A 242 24.12 -5.45 1.71
CA LYS A 242 22.85 -5.43 2.45
C LYS A 242 21.75 -6.26 1.78
N LEU A 243 20.81 -6.73 2.58
CA LEU A 243 19.58 -7.36 2.11
C LEU A 243 18.60 -6.31 1.55
N GLY A 244 17.58 -6.78 0.83
CA GLY A 244 16.49 -5.96 0.29
C GLY A 244 16.50 -5.82 -1.22
N GLY A 245 17.66 -5.96 -1.89
CA GLY A 245 17.79 -5.87 -3.34
C GLY A 245 17.20 -4.57 -3.90
N MET A 246 16.43 -4.64 -5.00
CA MET A 246 15.79 -3.49 -5.63
C MET A 246 14.79 -2.76 -4.71
N TYR A 247 14.29 -3.42 -3.67
CA TYR A 247 13.35 -2.80 -2.74
C TYR A 247 14.00 -1.71 -1.88
N ASN A 248 15.33 -1.75 -1.68
CA ASN A 248 16.06 -0.66 -1.03
C ASN A 248 15.87 0.68 -1.76
N TYR A 249 15.89 0.65 -3.10
CA TYR A 249 15.66 1.83 -3.92
C TYR A 249 14.18 2.24 -3.92
N ALA A 250 13.28 1.26 -4.08
CA ALA A 250 11.85 1.51 -4.05
C ALA A 250 11.36 2.16 -2.74
N SER A 251 11.99 1.82 -1.60
CA SER A 251 11.69 2.37 -0.27
C SER A 251 12.38 3.69 0.05
N ALA A 252 13.31 4.17 -0.79
CA ALA A 252 14.15 5.34 -0.48
C ALA A 252 13.37 6.66 -0.39
N MET A 253 12.26 6.79 -1.09
CA MET A 253 11.44 8.00 -1.14
C MET A 253 10.86 8.35 0.23
N SER A 254 10.71 9.66 0.50
CA SER A 254 10.33 10.19 1.81
C SER A 254 8.97 9.71 2.31
N PHE A 255 8.01 9.51 1.41
CA PHE A 255 6.65 9.04 1.73
C PHE A 255 6.53 7.50 1.86
N LYS A 256 7.63 6.74 1.73
CA LYS A 256 7.64 5.27 1.78
C LYS A 256 8.17 4.71 3.10
N GLU A 257 7.81 5.34 4.20
CA GLU A 257 8.25 4.91 5.55
C GLU A 257 7.80 3.47 5.89
N ALA A 258 6.59 3.08 5.49
CA ALA A 258 6.11 1.72 5.69
C ALA A 258 6.93 0.66 4.93
N ASP A 259 7.48 1.04 3.77
CA ASP A 259 8.35 0.16 2.98
C ASP A 259 9.71 -0.04 3.67
N LYS A 260 10.26 1.01 4.31
CA LYS A 260 11.48 0.91 5.13
C LYS A 260 11.24 0.01 6.34
N LYS A 261 10.13 0.21 7.06
CA LYS A 261 9.72 -0.65 8.18
C LYS A 261 9.56 -2.13 7.76
N LEU A 262 9.12 -2.40 6.53
CA LEU A 262 9.06 -3.77 6.00
C LEU A 262 10.45 -4.40 5.84
N LEU A 263 11.45 -3.65 5.35
CA LEU A 263 12.82 -4.15 5.25
C LEU A 263 13.40 -4.46 6.64
N GLU A 264 13.17 -3.57 7.61
CA GLU A 264 13.58 -3.78 9.01
C GLU A 264 12.90 -5.01 9.62
N TRP A 265 11.61 -5.21 9.31
CA TRP A 265 10.87 -6.39 9.74
C TRP A 265 11.50 -7.68 9.19
N TYR A 266 11.85 -7.72 7.89
CA TYR A 266 12.53 -8.89 7.32
C TYR A 266 13.88 -9.16 7.99
N ASP A 267 14.68 -8.13 8.23
CA ASP A 267 15.98 -8.26 8.89
C ASP A 267 15.84 -8.86 10.29
N ARG A 268 14.88 -8.37 11.08
CA ARG A 268 14.57 -8.92 12.42
C ARG A 268 14.10 -10.37 12.36
N GLU A 269 13.16 -10.68 11.47
CA GLU A 269 12.60 -12.02 11.37
C GLU A 269 13.63 -13.07 10.90
N LEU A 270 14.52 -12.71 9.98
CA LEU A 270 15.62 -13.58 9.55
C LEU A 270 16.59 -13.87 10.70
N LYS A 271 16.96 -12.85 11.46
CA LYS A 271 17.82 -12.98 12.65
C LYS A 271 17.14 -13.83 13.72
N LYS A 272 15.89 -13.56 14.04
CA LYS A 272 15.07 -14.33 15.01
C LYS A 272 14.95 -15.79 14.61
N ALA A 273 14.79 -16.07 13.32
CA ALA A 273 14.72 -17.44 12.79
C ALA A 273 16.09 -18.14 12.74
N GLY A 274 17.19 -17.46 13.02
CA GLY A 274 18.54 -18.00 12.92
C GLY A 274 18.89 -18.43 11.50
N ILE A 275 18.52 -17.62 10.49
CA ILE A 275 18.84 -17.89 9.10
C ILE A 275 20.23 -17.33 8.79
N GLU A 276 21.08 -18.18 8.25
CA GLU A 276 22.44 -17.82 7.84
C GLU A 276 22.41 -16.95 6.57
N VAL A 277 23.14 -15.81 6.58
CA VAL A 277 23.20 -14.85 5.49
C VAL A 277 24.65 -14.50 5.19
N HIS A 278 25.03 -14.65 3.92
CA HIS A 278 26.35 -14.25 3.40
C HIS A 278 26.18 -13.04 2.48
N LEU A 279 26.54 -11.88 2.99
CA LEU A 279 26.63 -10.63 2.22
C LEU A 279 27.94 -10.55 1.44
N ASN A 280 28.05 -9.63 0.47
CA ASN A 280 29.20 -9.47 -0.40
C ASN A 280 29.65 -10.79 -1.08
N THR A 281 28.69 -11.67 -1.34
CA THR A 281 28.96 -13.02 -1.86
C THR A 281 28.14 -13.26 -3.11
N GLU A 282 28.77 -13.06 -4.27
CA GLU A 282 28.16 -13.37 -5.56
C GLU A 282 28.28 -14.87 -5.86
N ILE A 283 27.19 -15.52 -6.15
CA ILE A 283 27.13 -16.92 -6.49
C ILE A 283 26.67 -17.08 -7.94
N ASP A 284 27.55 -17.62 -8.75
CA ASP A 284 27.16 -18.16 -10.06
C ASP A 284 26.45 -19.51 -9.84
N PRO A 285 25.33 -19.80 -10.52
CA PRO A 285 24.62 -21.08 -10.43
C PRO A 285 25.51 -22.32 -10.70
N ILE A 286 26.59 -22.14 -11.42
CA ILE A 286 27.58 -23.20 -11.73
C ILE A 286 28.64 -23.31 -10.61
N ASN A 287 28.63 -22.41 -9.61
CA ASN A 287 29.63 -22.39 -8.56
C ASN A 287 29.65 -23.72 -7.80
N PRO A 288 30.83 -24.31 -7.53
CA PRO A 288 30.95 -25.54 -6.74
C PRO A 288 30.31 -25.48 -5.35
N LEU A 289 30.18 -24.29 -4.79
CA LEU A 289 29.51 -24.09 -3.50
C LEU A 289 28.06 -24.60 -3.52
N THR A 290 27.38 -24.45 -4.66
CA THR A 290 25.98 -24.90 -4.80
C THR A 290 25.84 -26.42 -4.68
N ARG A 291 26.89 -27.19 -4.95
CA ARG A 291 26.91 -28.67 -4.81
C ARG A 291 26.86 -29.15 -3.35
N GLN A 292 27.02 -28.26 -2.39
CA GLN A 292 26.94 -28.59 -0.96
C GLN A 292 25.50 -28.52 -0.43
N TYR A 293 24.54 -28.16 -1.28
CA TYR A 293 23.13 -28.00 -0.95
C TYR A 293 22.29 -29.04 -1.67
N ASP A 294 21.21 -29.46 -1.03
CA ASP A 294 20.25 -30.36 -1.64
C ASP A 294 19.46 -29.68 -2.76
N GLU A 295 19.22 -28.38 -2.61
CA GLU A 295 18.49 -27.54 -3.59
C GLU A 295 19.09 -26.13 -3.66
N VAL A 296 18.93 -25.50 -4.81
CA VAL A 296 19.30 -24.10 -5.05
C VAL A 296 18.07 -23.35 -5.57
N ILE A 297 17.71 -22.24 -4.92
CA ILE A 297 16.63 -21.36 -5.36
C ILE A 297 17.22 -20.05 -5.84
N ILE A 298 16.90 -19.67 -7.08
CA ILE A 298 17.39 -18.46 -7.71
C ILE A 298 16.39 -17.32 -7.46
N CYS A 299 16.82 -16.29 -6.72
CA CYS A 299 16.05 -15.09 -6.36
C CYS A 299 16.79 -13.81 -6.77
N THR A 300 17.51 -13.84 -7.90
CA THR A 300 18.42 -12.76 -8.35
C THR A 300 17.70 -11.50 -8.85
N GLY A 301 16.36 -11.54 -8.94
CA GLY A 301 15.55 -10.38 -9.34
C GLY A 301 15.68 -10.00 -10.81
N ALA A 302 15.58 -8.71 -11.08
CA ALA A 302 15.65 -8.13 -12.42
C ALA A 302 16.51 -6.86 -12.40
N VAL A 303 17.00 -6.48 -13.58
CA VAL A 303 17.70 -5.22 -13.79
C VAL A 303 16.90 -4.31 -14.73
N PRO A 304 17.05 -2.97 -14.63
CA PRO A 304 16.38 -2.04 -15.52
C PRO A 304 16.73 -2.32 -17.00
N LYS A 305 15.70 -2.24 -17.85
CA LYS A 305 15.87 -2.36 -19.29
C LYS A 305 16.55 -1.11 -19.84
N LYS A 306 17.64 -1.31 -20.60
CA LYS A 306 18.27 -0.21 -21.33
C LYS A 306 17.49 0.07 -22.61
N LEU A 307 17.16 1.33 -22.84
CA LEU A 307 16.48 1.76 -24.06
C LEU A 307 17.52 1.95 -25.19
N PRO A 308 17.27 1.46 -26.41
CA PRO A 308 18.17 1.63 -27.54
C PRO A 308 17.98 3.01 -28.21
N VAL A 309 18.15 4.08 -27.45
CA VAL A 309 18.01 5.46 -27.93
C VAL A 309 19.34 6.20 -27.88
N PRO A 310 19.62 7.11 -28.84
CA PRO A 310 20.83 7.93 -28.81
C PRO A 310 20.93 8.74 -27.53
N GLY A 311 22.09 8.75 -26.88
CA GLY A 311 22.31 9.50 -25.65
C GLY A 311 21.88 8.78 -24.36
N PHE A 312 21.36 7.56 -24.40
CA PHE A 312 20.98 6.79 -23.22
C PHE A 312 22.11 6.69 -22.18
N ASN A 313 23.36 6.61 -22.63
CA ASN A 313 24.54 6.57 -21.75
C ASN A 313 24.79 7.87 -20.96
N LYS A 314 24.05 8.93 -21.25
CA LYS A 314 24.07 10.22 -20.53
C LYS A 314 22.96 10.33 -19.50
N THR A 315 22.04 9.34 -19.47
CA THR A 315 20.94 9.30 -18.49
C THR A 315 21.43 8.72 -17.18
N ILE A 316 20.67 8.99 -16.11
CA ILE A 316 20.82 8.33 -14.83
C ILE A 316 19.69 7.33 -14.63
N THR A 317 19.94 6.26 -13.94
CA THR A 317 18.92 5.27 -13.58
C THR A 317 18.14 5.69 -12.35
N PHE A 318 17.05 4.99 -12.07
CA PHE A 318 16.28 5.20 -10.84
C PHE A 318 17.11 4.94 -9.58
N GLU A 319 17.96 3.91 -9.62
CA GLU A 319 18.83 3.56 -8.52
C GLU A 319 19.79 4.73 -8.23
N GLU A 320 20.48 5.21 -9.25
CA GLU A 320 21.42 6.34 -9.13
C GLU A 320 20.75 7.63 -8.66
N LEU A 321 19.50 7.88 -9.10
CA LEU A 321 18.71 9.03 -8.67
C LEU A 321 18.33 8.93 -7.19
N LEU A 322 17.85 7.76 -6.74
CA LEU A 322 17.30 7.58 -5.39
C LEU A 322 18.36 7.35 -4.33
N THR A 323 19.56 6.88 -4.70
CA THR A 323 20.71 6.78 -3.79
C THR A 323 21.49 8.09 -3.68
N GLY A 324 21.32 9.00 -4.64
CA GLY A 324 22.14 10.22 -4.72
C GLY A 324 23.56 9.98 -5.23
N ASP A 325 23.82 8.81 -5.82
CA ASP A 325 25.15 8.43 -6.33
C ASP A 325 25.57 9.28 -7.52
N LYS A 326 24.62 9.92 -8.19
CA LYS A 326 24.88 10.89 -9.25
C LYS A 326 24.16 12.22 -8.98
N ASP A 327 24.90 13.31 -9.11
CA ASP A 327 24.32 14.65 -9.11
C ASP A 327 23.41 14.81 -10.35
N HIS A 328 22.21 15.33 -10.12
CA HIS A 328 21.20 15.47 -11.15
C HIS A 328 20.65 16.91 -11.31
N GLY A 329 21.19 17.88 -10.57
CA GLY A 329 20.73 19.27 -10.62
C GLY A 329 19.26 19.47 -10.23
N ASP A 330 18.72 20.68 -10.46
CA ASP A 330 17.37 21.04 -10.06
C ASP A 330 16.30 20.63 -11.07
N LYS A 331 16.66 20.57 -12.36
CA LYS A 331 15.75 20.19 -13.45
C LYS A 331 16.04 18.76 -13.89
N VAL A 332 15.07 17.89 -13.71
CA VAL A 332 15.17 16.46 -14.06
C VAL A 332 14.07 16.09 -15.03
N VAL A 333 14.43 15.53 -16.18
CA VAL A 333 13.47 15.06 -17.18
C VAL A 333 13.34 13.53 -17.07
N PHE A 334 12.13 13.07 -16.84
CA PHE A 334 11.78 11.65 -16.84
C PHE A 334 11.28 11.25 -18.24
N PHE A 335 11.91 10.23 -18.81
CA PHE A 335 11.43 9.60 -20.04
C PHE A 335 10.56 8.40 -19.68
N GLY A 336 9.27 8.57 -19.90
CA GLY A 336 8.21 7.67 -19.46
C GLY A 336 7.50 8.18 -18.22
N GLY A 337 6.15 8.12 -18.25
CA GLY A 337 5.25 8.52 -17.17
C GLY A 337 4.63 7.33 -16.44
N GLY A 338 5.34 6.21 -16.33
CA GLY A 338 4.90 5.06 -15.54
C GLY A 338 4.90 5.37 -14.03
N GLN A 339 4.38 4.46 -13.22
CA GLN A 339 4.24 4.67 -11.77
C GLN A 339 5.56 5.08 -11.11
N SER A 340 6.67 4.41 -11.40
CA SER A 340 7.97 4.73 -10.79
C SER A 340 8.45 6.15 -11.14
N ALA A 341 8.25 6.58 -12.39
CA ALA A 341 8.60 7.93 -12.82
C ALA A 341 7.74 8.99 -12.10
N CYS A 342 6.44 8.75 -11.99
CA CYS A 342 5.53 9.64 -11.28
C CYS A 342 5.85 9.72 -9.77
N GLU A 343 6.20 8.60 -9.14
CA GLU A 343 6.64 8.56 -7.74
C GLU A 343 7.94 9.36 -7.54
N ALA A 344 8.94 9.15 -8.40
CA ALA A 344 10.19 9.87 -8.28
C ALA A 344 10.06 11.37 -8.63
N ALA A 345 9.21 11.72 -9.61
CA ALA A 345 8.89 13.11 -9.88
C ALA A 345 8.21 13.78 -8.67
N TYR A 346 7.28 13.07 -8.02
CA TYR A 346 6.65 13.58 -6.80
C TYR A 346 7.68 13.76 -5.66
N GLU A 347 8.58 12.80 -5.46
CA GLU A 347 9.69 12.93 -4.49
C GLU A 347 10.55 14.17 -4.78
N LEU A 348 10.93 14.41 -6.04
CA LEU A 348 11.71 15.59 -6.41
C LEU A 348 10.94 16.89 -6.15
N VAL A 349 9.63 16.92 -6.37
CA VAL A 349 8.78 18.08 -6.00
C VAL A 349 8.82 18.32 -4.49
N LEU A 350 8.74 17.27 -3.67
CA LEU A 350 8.83 17.39 -2.21
C LEU A 350 10.19 17.92 -1.75
N GLN A 351 11.25 17.64 -2.52
CA GLN A 351 12.61 18.19 -2.32
C GLN A 351 12.80 19.61 -2.86
N GLY A 352 11.74 20.24 -3.43
CA GLY A 352 11.81 21.58 -4.01
C GLY A 352 12.45 21.64 -5.39
N LYS A 353 12.61 20.51 -6.07
CA LYS A 353 13.18 20.43 -7.43
C LYS A 353 12.09 20.52 -8.51
N HIS A 354 12.50 20.61 -9.77
CA HIS A 354 11.66 20.88 -10.91
C HIS A 354 11.66 19.70 -11.92
N PRO A 355 10.94 18.60 -11.62
CA PRO A 355 10.81 17.48 -12.54
C PRO A 355 9.95 17.84 -13.75
N ILE A 356 10.23 17.19 -14.88
CA ILE A 356 9.46 17.24 -16.13
C ILE A 356 9.20 15.80 -16.56
N ILE A 357 7.99 15.48 -17.00
CA ILE A 357 7.66 14.14 -17.48
C ILE A 357 7.35 14.19 -18.97
N VAL A 358 7.99 13.33 -19.74
CA VAL A 358 7.73 13.09 -21.17
C VAL A 358 7.25 11.64 -21.32
N GLU A 359 6.02 11.46 -21.76
CA GLU A 359 5.35 10.16 -21.86
C GLU A 359 4.86 9.91 -23.28
N TYR A 360 5.12 8.71 -23.80
CA TYR A 360 4.68 8.28 -25.13
C TYR A 360 3.17 8.03 -25.20
N ALA A 361 2.58 7.52 -24.10
CA ALA A 361 1.14 7.28 -24.02
C ALA A 361 0.35 8.58 -23.88
N ASN A 362 -0.96 8.48 -24.06
CA ASN A 362 -1.90 9.59 -23.92
C ASN A 362 -2.29 9.90 -22.46
N ASP A 363 -1.70 9.19 -21.49
CA ASP A 363 -1.94 9.42 -20.06
C ASP A 363 -0.75 8.91 -19.23
N LEU A 364 -0.59 9.45 -18.03
CA LEU A 364 0.33 8.92 -17.03
C LEU A 364 -0.17 7.57 -16.48
N ILE A 365 0.77 6.71 -16.13
CA ILE A 365 0.47 5.40 -15.51
C ILE A 365 -0.57 4.63 -16.33
N ALA A 366 -0.44 4.67 -17.66
CA ALA A 366 -1.33 4.00 -18.60
C ALA A 366 -1.21 2.46 -18.56
N THR A 367 -0.18 1.93 -17.90
CA THR A 367 0.05 0.47 -17.79
C THR A 367 -1.06 -0.20 -16.99
N PRO A 368 -1.71 -1.25 -17.52
CA PRO A 368 -2.70 -2.02 -16.80
C PRO A 368 -2.14 -2.60 -15.49
N GLY A 369 -2.99 -2.70 -14.48
CA GLY A 369 -2.63 -3.38 -13.22
C GLY A 369 -2.24 -2.44 -12.07
N THR A 370 -2.15 -1.13 -12.28
CA THR A 370 -1.99 -0.17 -11.17
C THR A 370 -3.34 0.14 -10.54
N CYS A 371 -3.38 0.20 -9.21
CA CYS A 371 -4.59 0.57 -8.50
C CYS A 371 -5.04 1.99 -8.82
N LEU A 372 -6.34 2.19 -9.07
CA LEU A 372 -6.89 3.51 -9.38
C LEU A 372 -6.57 4.53 -8.28
N ALA A 373 -6.67 4.16 -7.00
CA ALA A 373 -6.32 5.06 -5.89
C ALA A 373 -4.87 5.56 -5.97
N ASN A 374 -3.94 4.71 -6.42
CA ASN A 374 -2.54 5.08 -6.59
C ASN A 374 -2.34 5.97 -7.85
N ALA A 375 -2.93 5.55 -8.97
CA ALA A 375 -2.76 6.26 -10.23
C ALA A 375 -3.42 7.64 -10.22
N SER A 376 -4.67 7.75 -9.73
CA SER A 376 -5.39 9.03 -9.68
C SER A 376 -4.70 10.02 -8.72
N PHE A 377 -4.26 9.56 -7.54
CA PHE A 377 -3.50 10.43 -6.64
C PHE A 377 -2.28 11.04 -7.32
N LEU A 378 -1.43 10.22 -7.93
CA LEU A 378 -0.20 10.73 -8.55
C LEU A 378 -0.48 11.66 -9.72
N ARG A 379 -1.46 11.33 -10.59
CA ARG A 379 -1.88 12.20 -11.69
C ARG A 379 -2.33 13.57 -11.19
N GLU A 380 -3.25 13.59 -10.24
CA GLU A 380 -3.82 14.84 -9.71
C GLU A 380 -2.81 15.62 -8.88
N MET A 381 -1.97 14.95 -8.09
CA MET A 381 -0.94 15.61 -7.30
C MET A 381 0.14 16.25 -8.18
N LEU A 382 0.60 15.59 -9.24
CA LEU A 382 1.59 16.15 -10.16
C LEU A 382 1.04 17.38 -10.91
N VAL A 383 -0.25 17.33 -11.31
CA VAL A 383 -0.94 18.49 -11.90
C VAL A 383 -1.09 19.62 -10.89
N PHE A 384 -1.53 19.34 -9.67
CA PHE A 384 -1.64 20.32 -8.58
C PHE A 384 -0.29 21.00 -8.28
N LYS A 385 0.78 20.21 -8.29
CA LYS A 385 2.16 20.71 -8.10
C LYS A 385 2.74 21.38 -9.37
N LYS A 386 1.94 21.51 -10.43
CA LYS A 386 2.33 22.17 -11.70
C LYS A 386 3.56 21.55 -12.36
N VAL A 387 3.74 20.24 -12.23
CA VAL A 387 4.78 19.51 -12.95
C VAL A 387 4.47 19.55 -14.45
N PRO A 388 5.41 20.00 -15.31
CA PRO A 388 5.21 19.93 -16.75
C PRO A 388 5.13 18.49 -17.24
N ILE A 389 4.04 18.14 -17.92
CA ILE A 389 3.75 16.80 -18.44
C ILE A 389 3.50 16.92 -19.94
N TYR A 390 4.29 16.19 -20.71
CA TYR A 390 4.18 16.12 -22.17
C TYR A 390 3.76 14.71 -22.55
N LEU A 391 2.46 14.53 -22.83
CA LEU A 391 1.89 13.25 -23.28
C LEU A 391 2.02 13.12 -24.81
N GLU A 392 1.97 11.87 -25.32
CA GLU A 392 2.09 11.55 -26.75
C GLU A 392 3.42 12.07 -27.38
N HIS A 393 4.48 12.14 -26.57
CA HIS A 393 5.80 12.56 -26.99
C HIS A 393 6.81 11.42 -26.85
N SER A 394 7.67 11.27 -27.85
CA SER A 394 8.82 10.34 -27.84
C SER A 394 10.13 11.11 -27.93
N ILE A 395 11.22 10.48 -27.56
CA ILE A 395 12.60 10.95 -27.69
C ILE A 395 13.29 10.30 -28.87
#